data_e9bcbd77a0b49db4f2bba3e447890665
#
_entry.id   e9bcbd77a0b49db4f2bba3e447890665
#
_cell.length_a   1.000
_cell.length_b   1.000
_cell.length_c   1.000
_cell.angle_alpha   90.00
_cell.angle_beta   90.00
_cell.angle_gamma   90.00
#
_symmetry.space_group_name_H-M   'P 1'
#
loop_
_entity.id
_entity.type
_entity.pdbx_description
1 polymer ?
#
loop_
_entity_poly.entity_id
_entity_poly.type
_entity_poly.pdbx_seq_one_letter_code
_entity_poly.pdbx_strand_id
1 'polypeptide(L)' 'METKPRILYLQKILLERTDEENPLSTTQLINILNDEYGISAHRTTVTKDIAALQEFGMDIVTIHSTPVSY' A
#
# COMPACT_ATOMS: atom_id res chain seq x y z
N MET A 1 -6.60 20.98 -11.87
CA MET A 1 -6.59 20.38 -10.53
C MET A 1 -5.97 18.99 -10.60
N GLU A 2 -4.97 18.77 -9.82
CA GLU A 2 -4.27 17.49 -9.86
C GLU A 2 -4.83 16.53 -8.82
N THR A 3 -5.12 15.32 -9.27
CA THR A 3 -5.46 14.23 -8.38
C THR A 3 -4.21 13.38 -8.19
N LYS A 4 -3.76 13.25 -6.96
CA LYS A 4 -2.58 12.45 -6.68
C LYS A 4 -2.86 10.99 -7.01
N PRO A 5 -2.02 10.33 -7.81
CA PRO A 5 -2.23 8.92 -8.18
C PRO A 5 -1.86 8.01 -6.99
N ARG A 6 -2.84 7.80 -6.12
CA ARG A 6 -2.65 7.00 -4.91
C ARG A 6 -1.93 5.68 -5.14
N ILE A 7 -2.29 4.98 -6.22
CA ILE A 7 -1.70 3.66 -6.49
C ILE A 7 -0.19 3.76 -6.75
N LEU A 8 0.27 4.84 -7.37
CA LEU A 8 1.70 5.05 -7.64
C LEU A 8 2.45 5.37 -6.35
N TYR A 9 1.85 6.14 -5.46
CA TYR A 9 2.45 6.40 -4.14
C TYR A 9 2.48 5.14 -3.30
N LEU A 10 1.44 4.33 -3.36
CA LEU A 10 1.39 3.06 -2.67
C LEU A 10 2.49 2.12 -3.19
N GLN A 11 2.68 2.06 -4.50
CA GLN A 11 3.76 1.29 -5.11
C GLN A 11 5.12 1.74 -4.60
N LYS A 12 5.33 3.04 -4.54
CA LYS A 12 6.58 3.62 -4.04
C LYS A 12 6.85 3.20 -2.60
N ILE A 13 5.83 3.29 -1.74
CA ILE A 13 5.94 2.90 -0.34
C ILE A 13 6.33 1.43 -0.23
N LEU A 14 5.66 0.57 -0.98
CA LEU A 14 5.92 -0.87 -0.95
C LEU A 14 7.32 -1.20 -1.43
N LEU A 15 7.80 -0.52 -2.47
CA LEU A 15 9.14 -0.77 -3.01
C LEU A 15 10.24 -0.25 -2.08
N GLU A 16 10.03 0.87 -1.41
CA GLU A 16 11.07 1.52 -0.62
C GLU A 16 11.06 1.11 0.85
N ARG A 17 9.91 0.74 1.40
CA ARG A 17 9.76 0.56 2.85
C ARG A 17 9.36 -0.84 3.29
N THR A 18 9.07 -1.73 2.35
CA THR A 18 8.72 -3.10 2.71
C THR A 18 9.68 -4.09 2.09
N ASP A 19 9.91 -5.19 2.80
CA ASP A 19 10.61 -6.35 2.29
C ASP A 19 10.05 -7.57 3.02
N GLU A 20 10.64 -8.75 2.80
CA GLU A 20 10.14 -9.99 3.41
C GLU A 20 10.20 -9.97 4.94
N GLU A 21 11.13 -9.20 5.50
CA GLU A 21 11.33 -9.12 6.95
C GLU A 21 10.56 -7.97 7.59
N ASN A 22 10.17 -6.97 6.81
CA ASN A 22 9.55 -5.75 7.31
C ASN A 22 8.26 -5.42 6.54
N PRO A 23 7.22 -6.26 6.65
CA PRO A 23 5.95 -5.97 6.00
C PRO A 23 5.21 -4.83 6.70
N LEU A 24 4.39 -4.10 5.94
CA LEU A 24 3.53 -3.06 6.50
C LEU A 24 2.08 -3.50 6.46
N SER A 25 1.35 -3.24 7.53
CA SER A 25 -0.08 -3.52 7.57
C SER A 25 -0.85 -2.49 6.74
N THR A 26 -2.10 -2.82 6.42
CA THR A 26 -2.99 -1.90 5.70
C THR A 26 -3.13 -0.58 6.46
N THR A 27 -3.26 -0.64 7.77
CA THR A 27 -3.36 0.56 8.63
C THR A 27 -2.10 1.41 8.52
N GLN A 28 -0.94 0.80 8.55
CA GLN A 28 0.33 1.51 8.40
C GLN A 28 0.45 2.18 7.03
N LEU A 29 0.04 1.49 5.98
CA LEU A 29 0.04 2.06 4.63
C LEU A 29 -0.90 3.27 4.53
N ILE A 30 -2.09 3.18 5.12
CA ILE A 30 -3.05 4.28 5.16
C ILE A 30 -2.44 5.48 5.89
N ASN A 31 -1.80 5.24 7.03
CA ASN A 31 -1.18 6.31 7.82
C ASN A 31 -0.05 6.98 7.07
N ILE A 32 0.80 6.22 6.38
CA ILE A 32 1.89 6.78 5.58
C ILE A 32 1.33 7.63 4.44
N LEU A 33 0.33 7.15 3.74
CA LEU A 33 -0.30 7.90 2.65
C LEU A 33 -0.85 9.23 3.16
N ASN A 34 -1.51 9.20 4.31
CA ASN A 34 -2.09 10.41 4.90
C ASN A 34 -1.02 11.36 5.44
N ASP A 35 -0.07 10.85 6.22
CA ASP A 35 0.90 11.67 6.94
C ASP A 35 1.98 12.24 6.02
N GLU A 36 2.45 11.48 5.06
CA GLU A 36 3.58 11.90 4.21
C GLU A 36 3.14 12.49 2.89
N TYR A 37 2.02 12.05 2.34
CA TYR A 37 1.59 12.48 1.02
C TYR A 37 0.25 13.21 1.03
N GLY A 38 -0.40 13.30 2.16
CA GLY A 38 -1.69 13.96 2.28
C GLY A 38 -2.80 13.24 1.50
N ILE A 39 -2.68 11.95 1.31
CA ILE A 39 -3.65 11.13 0.57
C ILE A 39 -4.54 10.41 1.57
N SER A 40 -5.84 10.67 1.49
CA SER A 40 -6.81 9.97 2.32
C SER A 40 -7.27 8.70 1.59
N ALA A 41 -7.19 7.56 2.27
CA ALA A 41 -7.55 6.27 1.68
C ALA A 41 -8.25 5.39 2.71
N HIS A 42 -9.15 4.55 2.22
CA HIS A 42 -9.83 3.55 3.05
C HIS A 42 -9.15 2.20 2.89
N ARG A 43 -9.33 1.34 3.88
CA ARG A 43 -8.75 -0.01 3.88
C ARG A 43 -9.11 -0.79 2.61
N THR A 44 -10.40 -0.77 2.24
CA THR A 44 -10.87 -1.46 1.03
C THR A 44 -10.17 -0.95 -0.23
N THR A 45 -9.98 0.36 -0.31
CA THR A 45 -9.32 0.99 -1.45
C THR A 45 -7.86 0.58 -1.55
N VAL A 46 -7.16 0.57 -0.42
CA VAL A 46 -5.75 0.15 -0.37
C VAL A 46 -5.63 -1.32 -0.77
N THR A 47 -6.51 -2.17 -0.28
CA THR A 47 -6.51 -3.59 -0.62
C THR A 47 -6.71 -3.81 -2.13
N LYS A 48 -7.64 -3.05 -2.73
CA LYS A 48 -7.88 -3.12 -4.17
C LYS A 48 -6.67 -2.63 -4.98
N ASP A 49 -6.03 -1.58 -4.52
CA ASP A 49 -4.84 -1.04 -5.19
C ASP A 49 -3.69 -2.04 -5.15
N ILE A 50 -3.49 -2.70 -4.01
CA ILE A 50 -2.46 -3.72 -3.87
C ILE A 50 -2.74 -4.90 -4.80
N ALA A 51 -3.99 -5.35 -4.88
CA ALA A 51 -4.37 -6.42 -5.78
C ALA A 51 -4.11 -6.03 -7.25
N ALA A 52 -4.39 -4.79 -7.61
CA ALA A 52 -4.12 -4.28 -8.95
C ALA A 52 -2.63 -4.26 -9.25
N LEU A 53 -1.79 -3.86 -8.29
CA LEU A 53 -0.34 -3.88 -8.46
C LEU A 53 0.20 -5.29 -8.62
N GLN A 54 -0.33 -6.24 -7.87
CA GLN A 54 0.05 -7.66 -8.00
C GLN A 54 -0.33 -8.20 -9.37
N GLU A 55 -1.52 -7.86 -9.85
CA GLU A 55 -2.00 -8.27 -11.16
C GLU A 55 -1.17 -7.66 -12.28
N PHE A 56 -0.69 -6.44 -12.09
CA PHE A 56 0.18 -5.75 -13.04
C PHE A 56 1.55 -6.40 -13.16
N GLY A 57 1.96 -7.19 -12.16
CA GLY A 57 3.23 -7.90 -12.15
C GLY A 57 4.16 -7.55 -11.00
N MET A 58 3.73 -6.69 -10.09
CA MET A 58 4.53 -6.35 -8.92
C MET A 58 4.52 -7.52 -7.93
N ASP A 59 5.70 -7.92 -7.47
CA ASP A 59 5.85 -9.04 -6.55
C ASP A 59 5.60 -8.58 -5.12
N ILE A 60 4.34 -8.62 -4.70
CA ILE A 60 3.93 -8.26 -3.35
C ILE A 60 3.46 -9.52 -2.63
N VAL A 61 4.12 -9.87 -1.55
CA VAL A 61 3.73 -11.03 -0.73
C VAL A 61 2.70 -10.57 0.29
N THR A 62 1.53 -11.23 0.29
CA THR A 62 0.50 -10.94 1.27
C THR A 62 0.67 -11.85 2.46
N ILE A 63 0.80 -11.26 3.66
CA ILE A 63 0.90 -12.01 4.89
C ILE A 63 -0.48 -12.06 5.54
N HIS A 64 -1.09 -13.23 5.54
CA HIS A 64 -2.44 -13.46 6.08
C HIS A 64 -2.38 -13.58 7.59
N SER A 65 -2.38 -12.44 8.26
CA SER A 65 -2.39 -12.34 9.70
C SER A 65 -3.42 -11.29 10.11
N THR A 66 -3.58 -11.06 11.39
CA THR A 66 -4.45 -10.02 11.90
C THR A 66 -3.60 -8.97 12.58
N PRO A 67 -3.40 -7.76 11.98
CA PRO A 67 -3.88 -7.36 10.65
C PRO A 67 -3.09 -7.94 9.48
N VAL A 68 -3.69 -7.92 8.30
CA VAL A 68 -3.01 -8.36 7.08
C VAL A 68 -1.88 -7.40 6.75
N SER A 69 -0.73 -7.92 6.33
CA SER A 69 0.47 -7.15 6.00
C SER A 69 0.97 -7.47 4.60
N TYR A 70 1.73 -6.54 4.05
CA TYR A 70 2.25 -6.64 2.69
C TYR A 70 3.75 -6.37 2.60
#